data_0f6759b83aeeefd91b6b299d65e0505f
#
_entry.id   0f6759b83aeeefd91b6b299d65e0505f
#
_cell.length_a   1.000
_cell.length_b   1.000
_cell.length_c   1.000
_cell.angle_alpha   90.00
_cell.angle_beta   90.00
_cell.angle_gamma   90.00
#
_symmetry.space_group_name_H-M   'P 1'
#
loop_
_entity.id
_entity.type
_entity.pdbx_description
1 polymer ?
#
loop_
_entity_poly.entity_id
_entity_poly.type
_entity_poly.pdbx_seq_one_letter_code
_entity_poly.pdbx_strand_id
1 'polypeptide(L)'
;MKRISIDMDGVIANVYSQFIQMHAAEFGEVLLSAAIDGKPEKAAFLNAIKYVNSPGFFVDAPVIENSQAVMQQLNERYELFVVSAAMEFPASLPEKKSWLTTHFPFITWQQIVFCGSKEIIKADIMIDDHFKNLDIFSGETLLFTQPHNILANPGRHTRVNSWNEIEQLLL
;
A
#
# COMPACT_ATOMS: atom_id res chain seq x y z
N MET A 1 -12.87 -0.23 20.86
CA MET A 1 -12.93 -0.51 19.41
C MET A 1 -11.56 -1.07 19.02
N LYS A 2 -11.48 -2.12 18.19
CA LYS A 2 -10.20 -2.59 17.69
C LYS A 2 -9.59 -1.57 16.73
N ARG A 3 -8.27 -1.48 16.71
CA ARG A 3 -7.52 -0.57 15.85
C ARG A 3 -6.99 -1.31 14.62
N ILE A 4 -7.14 -0.69 13.42
CA ILE A 4 -6.58 -1.20 12.17
C ILE A 4 -5.55 -0.20 11.64
N SER A 5 -4.37 -0.71 11.28
CA SER A 5 -3.32 -0.02 10.54
C SER A 5 -3.34 -0.53 9.09
N ILE A 6 -3.51 0.37 8.14
CA ILE A 6 -3.58 0.07 6.70
C ILE A 6 -2.43 0.78 5.99
N ASP A 7 -1.61 0.03 5.23
CA ASP A 7 -0.60 0.65 4.38
C ASP A 7 -1.23 1.40 3.20
N MET A 8 -0.49 2.33 2.65
CA MET A 8 -0.94 3.13 1.52
C MET A 8 -0.50 2.53 0.19
N ASP A 9 0.82 2.44 -0.03
CA ASP A 9 1.41 2.04 -1.30
C ASP A 9 1.25 0.53 -1.52
N GLY A 10 0.67 0.13 -2.65
CA GLY A 10 0.40 -1.28 -2.92
C GLY A 10 -0.82 -1.86 -2.19
N VAL A 11 -1.45 -1.13 -1.25
CA VAL A 11 -2.63 -1.60 -0.52
C VAL A 11 -3.90 -0.81 -0.88
N ILE A 12 -3.80 0.52 -0.93
CA ILE A 12 -4.90 1.40 -1.36
C ILE A 12 -4.55 2.22 -2.61
N ALA A 13 -3.25 2.55 -2.79
CA ALA A 13 -2.73 3.23 -3.98
C ALA A 13 -1.99 2.23 -4.87
N ASN A 14 -2.37 2.11 -6.14
CA ASN A 14 -1.76 1.19 -7.09
C ASN A 14 -0.46 1.76 -7.66
N VAL A 15 0.59 1.76 -6.85
CA VAL A 15 1.92 2.24 -7.25
C VAL A 15 2.57 1.38 -8.34
N TYR A 16 2.21 0.10 -8.44
CA TYR A 16 2.69 -0.76 -9.53
C TYR A 16 2.19 -0.29 -10.91
N SER A 17 0.96 0.21 -10.98
CA SER A 17 0.44 0.84 -12.20
C SER A 17 1.29 2.05 -12.61
N GLN A 18 1.72 2.87 -11.64
CA GLN A 18 2.62 4.01 -11.92
C GLN A 18 3.99 3.54 -12.41
N PHE A 19 4.59 2.55 -11.77
CA PHE A 19 5.86 1.98 -12.24
C PHE A 19 5.76 1.49 -13.68
N ILE A 20 4.71 0.73 -14.02
CA ILE A 20 4.49 0.19 -15.37
C ILE A 20 4.30 1.33 -16.39
N GLN A 21 3.49 2.34 -16.06
CA GLN A 21 3.22 3.48 -16.93
C GLN A 21 4.49 4.31 -17.18
N MET A 22 5.26 4.62 -16.15
CA MET A 22 6.50 5.39 -16.30
C MET A 22 7.57 4.61 -17.04
N HIS A 23 7.66 3.29 -16.80
CA HIS A 23 8.55 2.41 -17.57
C HIS A 23 8.16 2.41 -19.06
N ALA A 24 6.88 2.23 -19.36
CA ALA A 24 6.39 2.24 -20.73
C ALA A 24 6.62 3.59 -21.43
N ALA A 25 6.42 4.70 -20.71
CA ALA A 25 6.70 6.03 -21.25
C ALA A 25 8.18 6.26 -21.55
N GLU A 26 9.09 5.69 -20.75
CA GLU A 26 10.53 5.86 -20.92
C GLU A 26 11.14 4.91 -21.95
N PHE A 27 10.70 3.65 -21.99
CA PHE A 27 11.32 2.60 -22.81
C PHE A 27 10.44 2.13 -23.97
N GLY A 28 9.18 2.57 -24.06
CA GLY A 28 8.23 2.12 -25.09
C GLY A 28 7.75 0.67 -24.89
N GLU A 29 7.99 0.07 -23.71
CA GLU A 29 7.69 -1.33 -23.41
C GLU A 29 6.79 -1.42 -22.17
N VAL A 30 5.69 -2.17 -22.27
CA VAL A 30 4.81 -2.48 -21.14
C VAL A 30 5.27 -3.78 -20.50
N LEU A 31 5.72 -3.71 -19.26
CA LEU A 31 6.10 -4.90 -18.50
C LEU A 31 4.86 -5.71 -18.09
N LEU A 32 4.87 -7.00 -18.44
CA LEU A 32 3.84 -7.96 -18.05
C LEU A 32 4.16 -8.59 -16.68
N SER A 33 3.15 -9.17 -16.03
CA SER A 33 3.27 -9.83 -14.72
C SER A 33 4.46 -10.79 -14.65
N ALA A 34 4.67 -11.62 -15.65
CA ALA A 34 5.81 -12.56 -15.70
C ALA A 34 7.19 -11.89 -15.59
N ALA A 35 7.29 -10.61 -15.93
CA ALA A 35 8.55 -9.86 -15.83
C ALA A 35 8.79 -9.26 -14.44
N ILE A 36 7.74 -9.04 -13.66
CA ILE A 36 7.78 -8.33 -12.37
C ILE A 36 7.46 -9.22 -11.16
N ASP A 37 6.70 -10.31 -11.34
CA ASP A 37 6.25 -11.18 -10.25
C ASP A 37 7.43 -11.83 -9.52
N GLY A 38 7.37 -11.81 -8.19
CA GLY A 38 8.41 -12.31 -7.30
C GLY A 38 9.65 -11.42 -7.19
N LYS A 39 9.64 -10.25 -7.83
CA LYS A 39 10.79 -9.33 -7.80
C LYS A 39 10.47 -8.06 -6.99
N PRO A 40 11.40 -7.60 -6.14
CA PRO A 40 11.27 -6.27 -5.54
C PRO A 40 11.32 -5.19 -6.63
N GLU A 41 10.71 -4.04 -6.38
CA GLU A 41 10.52 -2.95 -7.36
C GLU A 41 11.84 -2.52 -8.02
N LYS A 42 12.92 -2.43 -7.22
CA LYS A 42 14.27 -2.05 -7.71
C LYS A 42 14.86 -3.07 -8.68
N ALA A 43 14.41 -4.32 -8.63
CA ALA A 43 14.84 -5.37 -9.57
C ALA A 43 13.88 -5.52 -10.74
N ALA A 44 12.60 -5.21 -10.54
CA ALA A 44 11.56 -5.26 -11.57
C ALA A 44 11.64 -4.06 -12.53
N PHE A 45 11.95 -2.87 -12.00
CA PHE A 45 11.98 -1.62 -12.77
C PHE A 45 13.37 -0.97 -12.71
N LEU A 46 14.02 -0.86 -13.88
CA LEU A 46 15.39 -0.34 -13.98
C LEU A 46 15.58 1.04 -13.32
N ASN A 47 14.59 1.91 -13.46
CA ASN A 47 14.62 3.28 -12.95
C ASN A 47 13.65 3.50 -11.76
N ALA A 48 13.36 2.46 -10.96
CA ALA A 48 12.43 2.55 -9.84
C ALA A 48 12.69 3.76 -8.91
N ILE A 49 13.95 3.99 -8.53
CA ILE A 49 14.33 5.12 -7.67
C ILE A 49 14.09 6.47 -8.33
N LYS A 50 14.31 6.58 -9.64
CA LYS A 50 13.99 7.80 -10.40
C LYS A 50 12.48 8.04 -10.38
N TYR A 51 11.67 7.01 -10.62
CA TYR A 51 10.22 7.12 -10.70
C TYR A 51 9.61 7.58 -9.37
N VAL A 52 9.95 6.96 -8.25
CA VAL A 52 9.41 7.35 -6.92
C VAL A 52 9.83 8.75 -6.48
N ASN A 53 10.87 9.32 -7.08
CA ASN A 53 11.30 10.71 -6.84
C ASN A 53 10.79 11.68 -7.92
N SER A 54 10.04 11.21 -8.91
CA SER A 54 9.48 12.07 -9.95
C SER A 54 8.16 12.66 -9.48
N PRO A 55 7.92 13.97 -9.74
CA PRO A 55 6.61 14.56 -9.46
C PRO A 55 5.48 13.79 -10.16
N GLY A 56 4.36 13.64 -9.47
CA GLY A 56 3.20 12.92 -9.99
C GLY A 56 3.18 11.43 -9.66
N PHE A 57 4.30 10.82 -9.27
CA PHE A 57 4.34 9.37 -9.02
C PHE A 57 3.29 8.91 -8.00
N PHE A 58 3.18 9.60 -6.87
CA PHE A 58 2.22 9.22 -5.83
C PHE A 58 0.84 9.87 -6.01
N VAL A 59 0.78 11.12 -6.47
CA VAL A 59 -0.51 11.82 -6.57
C VAL A 59 -1.36 11.32 -7.74
N ASP A 60 -0.75 10.75 -8.77
CA ASP A 60 -1.45 10.21 -9.94
C ASP A 60 -1.67 8.68 -9.84
N ALA A 61 -1.27 8.04 -8.74
CA ALA A 61 -1.47 6.62 -8.54
C ALA A 61 -2.96 6.25 -8.54
N PRO A 62 -3.40 5.26 -9.35
CA PRO A 62 -4.78 4.82 -9.32
C PRO A 62 -5.17 4.24 -7.96
N VAL A 63 -6.44 4.38 -7.58
CA VAL A 63 -6.99 3.73 -6.38
C VAL A 63 -7.14 2.24 -6.65
N ILE A 64 -6.76 1.40 -5.69
CA ILE A 64 -7.01 -0.04 -5.76
C ILE A 64 -8.51 -0.30 -5.63
N GLU A 65 -9.02 -1.13 -6.52
CA GLU A 65 -10.45 -1.43 -6.66
C GLU A 65 -11.10 -1.81 -5.32
N ASN A 66 -12.28 -1.26 -5.06
CA ASN A 66 -13.11 -1.45 -3.86
C ASN A 66 -12.50 -0.97 -2.53
N SER A 67 -11.26 -0.47 -2.51
CA SER A 67 -10.62 0.00 -1.28
C SER A 67 -11.40 1.13 -0.61
N GLN A 68 -11.93 2.08 -1.37
CA GLN A 68 -12.69 3.22 -0.83
C GLN A 68 -13.95 2.76 -0.09
N ALA A 69 -14.76 1.92 -0.72
CA ALA A 69 -16.02 1.46 -0.15
C ALA A 69 -15.80 0.61 1.12
N VAL A 70 -14.85 -0.33 1.07
CA VAL A 70 -14.55 -1.20 2.22
C VAL A 70 -13.91 -0.42 3.35
N MET A 71 -12.94 0.49 3.07
CA MET A 71 -12.34 1.33 4.10
C MET A 71 -13.35 2.26 4.78
N GLN A 72 -14.34 2.76 4.05
CA GLN A 72 -15.39 3.57 4.64
C GLN A 72 -16.20 2.76 5.68
N GLN A 73 -16.58 1.53 5.34
CA GLN A 73 -17.27 0.62 6.26
C GLN A 73 -16.38 0.21 7.46
N LEU A 74 -15.09 -0.07 7.20
CA LEU A 74 -14.15 -0.36 8.28
C LEU A 74 -13.99 0.82 9.24
N ASN A 75 -13.96 2.05 8.72
CA ASN A 75 -13.84 3.26 9.53
C ASN A 75 -15.03 3.48 10.48
N GLU A 76 -16.19 2.88 10.21
CA GLU A 76 -17.36 2.91 11.11
C GLU A 76 -17.26 1.89 12.24
N ARG A 77 -16.50 0.81 12.06
CA ARG A 77 -16.41 -0.33 12.99
C ARG A 77 -15.10 -0.39 13.77
N TYR A 78 -14.06 0.23 13.25
CA TYR A 78 -12.68 0.17 13.78
C TYR A 78 -12.10 1.57 13.97
N GLU A 79 -11.13 1.68 14.84
CA GLU A 79 -10.25 2.85 14.90
C GLU A 79 -9.20 2.72 13.79
N LEU A 80 -9.50 3.26 12.61
CA LEU A 80 -8.71 3.05 11.40
C LEU A 80 -7.63 4.12 11.23
N PHE A 81 -6.42 3.70 10.89
CA PHE A 81 -5.29 4.57 10.53
C PHE A 81 -4.69 4.14 9.19
N VAL A 82 -4.37 5.12 8.35
CA VAL A 82 -3.50 4.92 7.17
C VAL A 82 -2.07 5.19 7.60
N VAL A 83 -1.19 4.19 7.43
CA VAL A 83 0.18 4.23 7.92
C VAL A 83 1.14 3.95 6.78
N SER A 84 1.91 4.95 6.35
CA SER A 84 2.92 4.81 5.29
C SER A 84 4.32 5.14 5.80
N ALA A 85 5.31 4.32 5.41
CA ALA A 85 6.73 4.60 5.64
C ALA A 85 7.26 5.70 4.70
N ALA A 86 6.49 6.77 4.54
CA ALA A 86 6.69 7.83 3.55
C ALA A 86 7.98 8.64 3.74
N MET A 87 8.60 8.54 4.92
CA MET A 87 9.88 9.20 5.20
C MET A 87 11.05 8.59 4.42
N GLU A 88 10.89 7.39 3.83
CA GLU A 88 11.88 6.83 2.89
C GLU A 88 12.02 7.74 1.65
N PHE A 89 10.92 8.40 1.24
CA PHE A 89 10.88 9.33 0.11
C PHE A 89 10.21 10.64 0.56
N PRO A 90 10.93 11.57 1.23
CA PRO A 90 10.31 12.76 1.84
C PRO A 90 9.57 13.66 0.85
N ALA A 91 9.99 13.70 -0.42
CA ALA A 91 9.30 14.42 -1.49
C ALA A 91 7.88 13.86 -1.77
N SER A 92 7.60 12.62 -1.38
CA SER A 92 6.28 11.99 -1.54
C SER A 92 5.22 12.50 -0.56
N LEU A 93 5.62 13.09 0.56
CA LEU A 93 4.70 13.47 1.65
C LEU A 93 3.55 14.40 1.20
N PRO A 94 3.80 15.50 0.46
CA PRO A 94 2.71 16.35 -0.02
C PRO A 94 1.77 15.63 -0.98
N GLU A 95 2.32 14.82 -1.90
CA GLU A 95 1.54 14.09 -2.89
C GLU A 95 0.67 13.02 -2.23
N LYS A 96 1.21 12.24 -1.30
CA LYS A 96 0.47 11.22 -0.54
C LYS A 96 -0.66 11.85 0.28
N LYS A 97 -0.39 12.99 0.94
CA LYS A 97 -1.42 13.69 1.68
C LYS A 97 -2.53 14.21 0.76
N SER A 98 -2.16 14.81 -0.37
CA SER A 98 -3.11 15.30 -1.38
C SER A 98 -3.96 14.15 -1.92
N TRP A 99 -3.33 13.03 -2.29
CA TRP A 99 -3.98 11.83 -2.79
C TRP A 99 -5.01 11.28 -1.79
N LEU A 100 -4.63 11.12 -0.51
CA LEU A 100 -5.55 10.67 0.55
C LEU A 100 -6.74 11.62 0.71
N THR A 101 -6.51 12.92 0.70
CA THR A 101 -7.58 13.93 0.81
C THR A 101 -8.57 13.84 -0.36
N THR A 102 -8.07 13.55 -1.56
CA THR A 102 -8.88 13.45 -2.78
C THR A 102 -9.69 12.14 -2.82
N HIS A 103 -9.03 11.02 -2.54
CA HIS A 103 -9.62 9.71 -2.77
C HIS A 103 -10.29 9.10 -1.53
N PHE A 104 -9.89 9.51 -0.31
CA PHE A 104 -10.41 9.03 0.96
C PHE A 104 -10.82 10.19 1.88
N PRO A 105 -11.76 11.05 1.46
CA PRO A 105 -12.11 12.28 2.19
C PRO A 105 -12.72 12.02 3.59
N PHE A 106 -13.16 10.79 3.86
CA PHE A 106 -13.64 10.37 5.17
C PHE A 106 -12.50 10.05 6.16
N ILE A 107 -11.24 9.94 5.69
CA ILE A 107 -10.06 9.79 6.55
C ILE A 107 -9.58 11.18 6.99
N THR A 108 -9.65 11.43 8.29
CA THR A 108 -9.20 12.69 8.87
C THR A 108 -7.66 12.74 8.97
N TRP A 109 -7.11 13.94 9.11
CA TRP A 109 -5.66 14.11 9.27
C TRP A 109 -5.08 13.40 10.51
N GLN A 110 -5.89 13.20 11.55
CA GLN A 110 -5.49 12.47 12.77
C GLN A 110 -5.35 10.96 12.54
N GLN A 111 -5.91 10.44 11.47
CA GLN A 111 -5.86 9.03 11.07
C GLN A 111 -4.71 8.74 10.08
N ILE A 112 -3.91 9.76 9.73
CA ILE A 112 -2.79 9.63 8.79
C ILE A 112 -1.47 9.62 9.57
N VAL A 113 -0.68 8.56 9.38
CA VAL A 113 0.64 8.40 10.00
C VAL A 113 1.69 8.24 8.90
N PHE A 114 2.53 9.25 8.71
CA PHE A 114 3.73 9.17 7.88
C PHE A 114 4.94 8.96 8.77
N CYS A 115 5.55 7.79 8.70
CA CYS A 115 6.65 7.38 9.58
C CYS A 115 7.88 6.91 8.80
N GLY A 116 8.99 6.67 9.50
CA GLY A 116 10.19 6.05 8.95
C GLY A 116 10.21 4.53 9.16
N SER A 117 9.61 4.05 10.26
CA SER A 117 9.46 2.63 10.56
C SER A 117 8.08 2.35 11.12
N LYS A 118 7.46 1.23 10.71
CA LYS A 118 6.18 0.77 11.25
C LYS A 118 6.32 -0.04 12.54
N GLU A 119 7.52 -0.29 13.01
CA GLU A 119 7.79 -1.01 14.28
C GLU A 119 7.14 -0.35 15.50
N ILE A 120 6.98 0.99 15.47
CA ILE A 120 6.34 1.76 16.54
C ILE A 120 4.81 1.72 16.52
N ILE A 121 4.21 1.13 15.47
CA ILE A 121 2.76 1.13 15.30
C ILE A 121 2.13 0.09 16.21
N LYS A 122 1.19 0.56 17.03
CA LYS A 122 0.38 -0.29 17.91
C LYS A 122 -1.06 -0.33 17.40
N ALA A 123 -1.44 -1.47 16.85
CA ALA A 123 -2.79 -1.76 16.39
C ALA A 123 -3.11 -3.25 16.66
N ASP A 124 -4.39 -3.61 16.52
CA ASP A 124 -4.82 -5.01 16.65
C ASP A 124 -4.64 -5.77 15.33
N ILE A 125 -4.81 -5.06 14.20
CA ILE A 125 -4.73 -5.62 12.85
C ILE A 125 -3.81 -4.72 12.01
N MET A 126 -2.94 -5.32 11.19
CA MET A 126 -2.15 -4.62 10.18
C MET A 126 -2.42 -5.22 8.80
N ILE A 127 -2.75 -4.37 7.83
CA ILE A 127 -2.88 -4.71 6.41
C ILE A 127 -1.73 -4.04 5.68
N ASP A 128 -0.84 -4.84 5.09
CA ASP A 128 0.40 -4.35 4.46
C ASP A 128 0.80 -5.36 3.36
N ASP A 129 1.55 -4.94 2.37
CA ASP A 129 2.06 -5.81 1.31
C ASP A 129 3.52 -6.26 1.54
N HIS A 130 4.21 -5.68 2.53
CA HIS A 130 5.59 -6.00 2.85
C HIS A 130 5.77 -6.84 4.11
N PHE A 131 6.42 -8.00 3.97
CA PHE A 131 6.79 -8.88 5.09
C PHE A 131 7.57 -8.15 6.18
N LYS A 132 8.50 -7.24 5.81
CA LYS A 132 9.32 -6.48 6.76
C LYS A 132 8.49 -5.73 7.82
N ASN A 133 7.26 -5.32 7.47
CA ASN A 133 6.34 -4.64 8.37
C ASN A 133 5.49 -5.64 9.15
N LEU A 134 5.01 -6.70 8.48
CA LEU A 134 4.12 -7.70 9.07
C LEU A 134 4.87 -8.63 10.04
N ASP A 135 6.12 -9.00 9.74
CA ASP A 135 6.90 -9.95 10.55
C ASP A 135 7.17 -9.44 11.97
N ILE A 136 7.37 -8.13 12.12
CA ILE A 136 7.63 -7.48 13.41
C ILE A 136 6.36 -7.08 14.16
N PHE A 137 5.20 -7.15 13.49
CA PHE A 137 3.93 -6.77 14.09
C PHE A 137 3.36 -7.89 14.97
N SER A 138 2.90 -7.55 16.17
CA SER A 138 2.45 -8.55 17.16
C SER A 138 0.97 -8.93 17.07
N GLY A 139 0.17 -8.15 16.34
CA GLY A 139 -1.27 -8.37 16.14
C GLY A 139 -1.58 -9.30 14.97
N GLU A 140 -2.84 -9.30 14.55
CA GLU A 140 -3.31 -9.96 13.35
C GLU A 140 -2.77 -9.29 12.10
N THR A 141 -2.33 -10.07 11.11
CA THR A 141 -1.69 -9.55 9.91
C THR A 141 -2.35 -10.05 8.65
N LEU A 142 -2.74 -9.13 7.77
CA LEU A 142 -3.22 -9.41 6.43
C LEU A 142 -2.15 -9.00 5.41
N LEU A 143 -1.62 -9.97 4.68
CA LEU A 143 -0.64 -9.74 3.60
C LEU A 143 -1.39 -9.47 2.31
N PHE A 144 -1.41 -8.21 1.87
CA PHE A 144 -2.02 -7.85 0.59
C PHE A 144 -1.12 -8.28 -0.57
N THR A 145 -1.68 -9.03 -1.52
CA THR A 145 -0.91 -9.58 -2.66
C THR A 145 -0.50 -8.46 -3.63
N GLN A 146 0.81 -8.38 -3.86
CA GLN A 146 1.41 -7.51 -4.86
C GLN A 146 2.48 -8.28 -5.64
N PRO A 147 2.92 -7.82 -6.83
CA PRO A 147 3.90 -8.54 -7.64
C PRO A 147 5.14 -9.01 -6.87
N HIS A 148 5.71 -8.17 -5.98
CA HIS A 148 6.91 -8.55 -5.23
C HIS A 148 6.72 -9.71 -4.25
N ASN A 149 5.49 -9.92 -3.74
CA ASN A 149 5.21 -10.94 -2.73
C ASN A 149 4.39 -12.13 -3.25
N ILE A 150 3.85 -12.07 -4.50
CA ILE A 150 2.88 -13.05 -5.01
C ILE A 150 3.39 -14.50 -5.00
N LEU A 151 4.68 -14.70 -5.22
CA LEU A 151 5.33 -16.01 -5.22
C LEU A 151 5.84 -16.45 -3.84
N ALA A 152 5.80 -15.56 -2.84
CA ALA A 152 6.30 -15.87 -1.51
C ALA A 152 5.30 -16.69 -0.69
N ASN A 153 5.81 -17.56 0.18
CA ASN A 153 4.98 -18.23 1.19
C ASN A 153 4.54 -17.17 2.22
N PRO A 154 3.24 -17.02 2.50
CA PRO A 154 2.74 -16.02 3.44
C PRO A 154 3.12 -16.30 4.91
N GLY A 155 3.60 -17.51 5.24
CA GLY A 155 3.97 -17.85 6.60
C GLY A 155 2.77 -17.77 7.56
N ARG A 156 2.92 -16.96 8.63
CA ARG A 156 1.85 -16.74 9.63
C ARG A 156 0.78 -15.74 9.20
N HIS A 157 0.99 -15.03 8.09
CA HIS A 157 0.10 -13.96 7.66
C HIS A 157 -1.07 -14.49 6.83
N THR A 158 -2.26 -13.94 7.05
CA THR A 158 -3.42 -14.23 6.20
C THR A 158 -3.25 -13.48 4.88
N ARG A 159 -3.07 -14.22 3.78
CA ARG A 159 -2.97 -13.62 2.45
C ARG A 159 -4.35 -13.18 1.97
N VAL A 160 -4.41 -11.96 1.42
CA VAL A 160 -5.59 -11.40 0.76
C VAL A 160 -5.19 -10.85 -0.61
N ASN A 161 -6.06 -11.06 -1.60
CA ASN A 161 -5.78 -10.69 -3.00
C ASN A 161 -6.63 -9.49 -3.46
N SER A 162 -7.61 -9.09 -2.67
CA SER A 162 -8.51 -8.00 -2.99
C SER A 162 -9.15 -7.39 -1.75
N TRP A 163 -9.69 -6.20 -1.91
CA TRP A 163 -10.48 -5.56 -0.86
C TRP A 163 -11.79 -6.28 -0.58
N ASN A 164 -12.33 -7.05 -1.53
CA ASN A 164 -13.51 -7.91 -1.29
C ASN A 164 -13.19 -9.05 -0.30
N GLU A 165 -11.99 -9.61 -0.34
CA GLU A 165 -11.56 -10.61 0.65
C GLU A 165 -11.38 -9.98 2.04
N ILE A 166 -10.85 -8.75 2.12
CA ILE A 166 -10.75 -8.00 3.37
C ILE A 166 -12.16 -7.71 3.95
N GLU A 167 -13.10 -7.32 3.10
CA GLU A 167 -14.50 -7.12 3.50
C GLU A 167 -15.08 -8.37 4.14
N GLN A 168 -14.93 -9.54 3.50
CA GLN A 168 -15.44 -10.82 4.01
C GLN A 168 -14.80 -11.24 5.36
N LEU A 169 -13.56 -10.84 5.60
CA LEU A 169 -12.84 -11.20 6.82
C LEU A 169 -13.17 -10.29 8.00
N LEU A 170 -13.44 -9.01 7.74
CA LEU A 170 -13.47 -7.99 8.79
C LEU A 170 -14.86 -7.35 8.98
N LEU A 171 -15.81 -7.52 8.06
CA LEU A 171 -17.14 -6.93 8.09
C LEU A 171 -18.25 -7.96 8.20
#